data_1339da9b19039523d8db9d1143e4118d
#
_entry.id   1339da9b19039523d8db9d1143e4118d
#
_cell.length_a   1.000
_cell.length_b   1.000
_cell.length_c   1.000
_cell.angle_alpha   90.00
_cell.angle_beta   90.00
_cell.angle_gamma   90.00
#
_symmetry.space_group_name_H-M   'P 1'
#
loop_
_entity.id
_entity.type
_entity.pdbx_description
1 polymer ?
#
loop_
_entity_poly.entity_id
_entity_poly.type
_entity_poly.pdbx_seq_one_letter_code
_entity_poly.pdbx_strand_id
1 'polypeptide(L)'
;DYQLASYLNKALYFEFVKCDNIIDEQGQEHSFYLYHKGENSNTFDLVAIRSYDGKEWVSFKPKTDYFLIIRGYMREETFSQILNKIKDIPNIFHAYLVDTATNKKIYHFLEDIENHEIDILDTLTDTK
;
A
#
# COMPACT_ATOMS: atom_id res chain seq x y z
N ASP A 1 -3.48 -8.63 4.76
CA ASP A 1 -2.95 -8.55 6.10
C ASP A 1 -1.54 -9.10 6.17
N TYR A 2 -1.13 -9.65 7.30
CA TYR A 2 0.27 -10.05 7.47
C TYR A 2 0.71 -11.17 6.50
N GLN A 3 -0.19 -12.02 6.08
CA GLN A 3 0.16 -13.07 5.11
C GLN A 3 0.55 -12.47 3.77
N LEU A 4 -0.21 -11.49 3.30
CA LEU A 4 0.11 -10.82 2.04
C LEU A 4 1.44 -10.07 2.16
N ALA A 5 1.66 -9.35 3.26
CA ALA A 5 2.92 -8.65 3.49
C ALA A 5 4.08 -9.65 3.50
N SER A 6 3.90 -10.80 4.12
CA SER A 6 4.91 -11.86 4.16
C SER A 6 5.24 -12.38 2.77
N TYR A 7 4.21 -12.61 1.94
CA TYR A 7 4.41 -13.08 0.56
C TYR A 7 5.17 -12.04 -0.26
N LEU A 8 4.82 -10.76 -0.12
CA LEU A 8 5.50 -9.69 -0.83
C LEU A 8 6.95 -9.53 -0.37
N ASN A 9 7.18 -9.61 0.93
CA ASN A 9 8.54 -9.54 1.48
C ASN A 9 9.42 -10.64 0.91
N LYS A 10 8.88 -11.84 0.82
CA LYS A 10 9.62 -13.00 0.33
C LYS A 10 9.88 -12.91 -1.17
N ALA A 11 8.86 -12.52 -1.95
CA ALA A 11 8.95 -12.49 -3.40
C ALA A 11 9.79 -11.32 -3.91
N LEU A 12 9.73 -10.17 -3.25
CA LEU A 12 10.35 -8.93 -3.69
C LEU A 12 11.58 -8.54 -2.88
N TYR A 13 11.91 -9.31 -1.87
CA TYR A 13 12.96 -8.97 -0.89
C TYR A 13 12.68 -7.63 -0.22
N PHE A 14 11.41 -7.36 0.07
CA PHE A 14 10.98 -6.17 0.80
C PHE A 14 10.93 -6.47 2.30
N GLU A 15 10.83 -5.41 3.10
CA GLU A 15 10.75 -5.50 4.55
C GLU A 15 9.55 -4.70 5.07
N PHE A 16 8.35 -5.06 4.60
CA PHE A 16 7.13 -4.46 5.10
C PHE A 16 6.97 -4.72 6.59
N VAL A 17 6.65 -3.67 7.34
CA VAL A 17 6.43 -3.71 8.78
C VAL A 17 5.01 -3.25 9.06
N LYS A 18 4.33 -3.96 9.96
CA LYS A 18 2.98 -3.57 10.38
C LYS A 18 3.07 -2.25 11.15
N CYS A 19 2.29 -1.28 10.73
CA CYS A 19 2.17 0.02 11.38
C CYS A 19 0.78 0.19 11.96
N ASP A 20 0.54 1.35 12.61
CA ASP A 20 -0.78 1.68 13.12
C ASP A 20 -1.80 1.65 11.99
N ASN A 21 -2.98 1.11 12.29
CA ASN A 21 -4.06 1.05 11.32
C ASN A 21 -4.45 2.46 10.89
N ILE A 22 -4.82 2.59 9.61
CA ILE A 22 -5.38 3.83 9.12
C ILE A 22 -6.90 3.80 9.33
N ILE A 23 -7.45 4.92 9.75
CA ILE A 23 -8.88 5.03 10.06
C ILE A 23 -9.52 5.89 8.97
N ASP A 24 -10.56 5.34 8.33
CA ASP A 24 -11.26 6.06 7.27
C ASP A 24 -12.27 7.08 7.84
N GLU A 25 -12.95 7.80 6.96
CA GLU A 25 -13.88 8.87 7.35
C GLU A 25 -15.06 8.37 8.19
N GLN A 26 -15.36 7.08 8.12
CA GLN A 26 -16.46 6.47 8.86
C GLN A 26 -16.00 5.78 10.13
N GLY A 27 -14.74 5.96 10.50
CA GLY A 27 -14.17 5.38 11.72
C GLY A 27 -13.80 3.91 11.58
N GLN A 28 -13.76 3.36 10.37
CA GLN A 28 -13.38 1.98 10.14
C GLN A 28 -11.86 1.85 10.06
N GLU A 29 -11.31 0.81 10.66
CA GLU A 29 -9.87 0.59 10.71
C GLU A 29 -9.41 -0.37 9.61
N HIS A 30 -8.35 0.02 8.94
CA HIS A 30 -7.74 -0.75 7.84
C HIS A 30 -6.29 -1.07 8.17
N SER A 31 -5.86 -2.29 7.86
CA SER A 31 -4.46 -2.67 8.06
C SER A 31 -3.54 -1.84 7.18
N PHE A 32 -2.40 -1.45 7.74
CA PHE A 32 -1.42 -0.63 7.07
C PHE A 32 -0.02 -1.19 7.32
N TYR A 33 0.74 -1.38 6.24
CA TYR A 33 2.13 -1.83 6.29
C TYR A 33 3.00 -0.85 5.52
N LEU A 34 4.20 -0.63 6.03
CA LEU A 34 5.13 0.33 5.45
C LEU A 34 6.48 -0.32 5.21
N TYR A 35 7.08 -0.01 4.05
CA TYR A 35 8.46 -0.33 3.75
C TYR A 35 9.15 0.92 3.25
N HIS A 36 10.12 1.41 4.01
CA HIS A 36 10.88 2.63 3.71
C HIS A 36 12.36 2.30 3.78
N LYS A 37 13.01 2.34 2.63
CA LYS A 37 14.42 1.98 2.52
C LYS A 37 15.36 3.05 3.09
N GLY A 38 14.90 4.30 3.20
CA GLY A 38 15.72 5.42 3.63
C GLY A 38 15.58 6.61 2.69
N GLU A 39 16.35 7.65 2.92
CA GLU A 39 16.32 8.87 2.11
C GLU A 39 16.65 8.56 0.64
N ASN A 40 16.00 9.26 -0.25
CA ASN A 40 16.18 9.13 -1.71
C ASN A 40 15.79 7.76 -2.27
N SER A 41 15.09 6.96 -1.47
CA SER A 41 14.55 5.67 -1.92
C SER A 41 13.03 5.74 -2.00
N ASN A 42 12.46 4.76 -2.71
CA ASN A 42 11.01 4.65 -2.76
C ASN A 42 10.45 4.24 -1.41
N THR A 43 9.23 4.68 -1.15
CA THR A 43 8.45 4.23 0.00
C THR A 43 7.27 3.43 -0.53
N PHE A 44 6.97 2.32 0.13
CA PHE A 44 5.91 1.41 -0.28
C PHE A 44 4.88 1.30 0.84
N ASP A 45 3.62 1.57 0.51
CA ASP A 45 2.50 1.45 1.44
C ASP A 45 1.60 0.30 0.99
N LEU A 46 1.30 -0.61 1.89
CA LEU A 46 0.35 -1.70 1.63
C LEU A 46 -0.87 -1.48 2.52
N VAL A 47 -2.01 -1.26 1.90
CA VAL A 47 -3.24 -0.86 2.61
C VAL A 47 -4.37 -1.83 2.28
N ALA A 48 -5.06 -2.32 3.30
CA ALA A 48 -6.25 -3.11 3.12
C ALA A 48 -7.45 -2.20 2.82
N ILE A 49 -8.13 -2.46 1.71
CA ILE A 49 -9.32 -1.69 1.33
C ILE A 49 -10.49 -2.03 2.22
N ARG A 50 -10.59 -3.30 2.66
CA ARG A 50 -11.61 -3.71 3.61
C ARG A 50 -11.15 -3.47 5.03
N SER A 51 -12.05 -2.94 5.86
CA SER A 51 -11.80 -2.78 7.29
C SER A 51 -11.85 -4.13 8.00
N TYR A 52 -11.50 -4.14 9.27
CA TYR A 52 -11.66 -5.35 10.11
C TYR A 52 -13.12 -5.79 10.20
N ASP A 53 -14.06 -4.87 10.02
CA ASP A 53 -15.49 -5.18 10.00
C ASP A 53 -15.99 -5.57 8.60
N GLY A 54 -15.10 -5.67 7.62
CA GLY A 54 -15.41 -6.09 6.27
C GLY A 54 -15.98 -5.02 5.35
N LYS A 55 -15.93 -3.76 5.76
CA LYS A 55 -16.45 -2.64 4.96
C LYS A 55 -15.39 -2.08 4.05
N GLU A 56 -15.76 -1.80 2.80
CA GLU A 56 -14.84 -1.22 1.83
C GLU A 56 -14.65 0.27 2.06
N TRP A 57 -13.41 0.72 2.03
CA TRP A 57 -13.09 2.15 2.08
C TRP A 57 -13.48 2.83 0.78
N VAL A 58 -13.06 2.22 -0.34
CA VAL A 58 -13.37 2.70 -1.69
C VAL A 58 -13.74 1.50 -2.53
N SER A 59 -14.76 1.66 -3.37
CA SER A 59 -15.21 0.59 -4.26
C SER A 59 -14.49 0.68 -5.60
N PHE A 60 -13.92 -0.43 -6.02
CA PHE A 60 -13.20 -0.54 -7.30
C PHE A 60 -13.77 -1.64 -8.16
N LYS A 61 -13.64 -1.46 -9.48
CA LYS A 61 -13.95 -2.49 -10.46
C LYS A 61 -12.70 -2.77 -11.29
N PRO A 62 -12.16 -4.01 -11.29
CA PRO A 62 -12.63 -5.15 -10.52
C PRO A 62 -12.45 -4.97 -9.01
N LYS A 63 -13.13 -5.81 -8.24
CA LYS A 63 -13.06 -5.77 -6.79
C LYS A 63 -11.60 -5.92 -6.34
N THR A 64 -11.19 -5.03 -5.44
CA THR A 64 -9.80 -4.96 -4.99
C THR A 64 -9.75 -5.06 -3.47
N ASP A 65 -8.85 -5.92 -2.97
CA ASP A 65 -8.72 -6.15 -1.53
C ASP A 65 -7.61 -5.31 -0.90
N TYR A 66 -6.57 -5.03 -1.66
CA TYR A 66 -5.40 -4.30 -1.16
C TYR A 66 -4.89 -3.33 -2.21
N PHE A 67 -4.32 -2.22 -1.75
CA PHE A 67 -3.52 -1.32 -2.58
C PHE A 67 -2.06 -1.42 -2.17
N LEU A 68 -1.20 -1.50 -3.16
CA LEU A 68 0.23 -1.25 -2.99
C LEU A 68 0.54 0.09 -3.64
N ILE A 69 0.98 1.04 -2.85
CA ILE A 69 1.28 2.39 -3.30
C ILE A 69 2.79 2.57 -3.27
N ILE A 70 3.34 3.03 -4.38
CA ILE A 70 4.78 3.29 -4.49
C ILE A 70 4.96 4.79 -4.62
N ARG A 71 5.69 5.38 -3.69
CA ARG A 71 5.99 6.81 -3.69
C ARG A 71 7.41 7.05 -4.13
N GLY A 72 7.64 8.20 -4.73
CA GLY A 72 8.93 8.57 -5.26
C GLY A 72 9.11 8.09 -6.69
N TYR A 73 10.19 8.53 -7.30
CA TYR A 73 10.49 8.16 -8.68
C TYR A 73 10.87 6.69 -8.78
N MET A 74 10.30 6.02 -9.75
CA MET A 74 10.67 4.65 -10.07
C MET A 74 10.69 4.49 -11.59
N ARG A 75 11.76 3.87 -12.10
CA ARG A 75 11.88 3.58 -13.53
C ARG A 75 10.77 2.62 -13.94
N GLU A 76 10.23 2.85 -15.12
CA GLU A 76 9.16 2.05 -15.66
C GLU A 76 9.51 0.56 -15.73
N GLU A 77 10.75 0.26 -16.07
CA GLU A 77 11.24 -1.12 -16.11
C GLU A 77 11.21 -1.78 -14.74
N THR A 78 11.64 -1.05 -13.71
CA THR A 78 11.64 -1.54 -12.33
C THR A 78 10.22 -1.79 -11.86
N PHE A 79 9.31 -0.86 -12.15
CA PHE A 79 7.90 -0.99 -11.82
C PHE A 79 7.29 -2.23 -12.46
N SER A 80 7.58 -2.45 -13.75
CA SER A 80 7.07 -3.61 -14.49
C SER A 80 7.59 -4.91 -13.90
N GLN A 81 8.85 -4.95 -13.48
CA GLN A 81 9.43 -6.12 -12.83
C GLN A 81 8.74 -6.43 -11.51
N ILE A 82 8.47 -5.41 -10.72
CA ILE A 82 7.75 -5.59 -9.44
C ILE A 82 6.35 -6.13 -9.70
N LEU A 83 5.61 -5.55 -10.63
CA LEU A 83 4.26 -5.98 -10.96
C LEU A 83 4.24 -7.43 -11.44
N ASN A 84 5.19 -7.81 -12.30
CA ASN A 84 5.29 -9.17 -12.81
C ASN A 84 5.60 -10.17 -11.70
N LYS A 85 6.48 -9.82 -10.78
CA LYS A 85 6.78 -10.68 -9.63
C LYS A 85 5.57 -10.86 -8.72
N ILE A 86 4.78 -9.80 -8.54
CA ILE A 86 3.53 -9.89 -7.77
C ILE A 86 2.55 -10.83 -8.45
N LYS A 87 2.41 -10.72 -9.77
CA LYS A 87 1.52 -11.59 -10.56
C LYS A 87 1.91 -13.06 -10.46
N ASP A 88 3.18 -13.34 -10.26
CA ASP A 88 3.69 -14.71 -10.15
C ASP A 88 3.50 -15.34 -8.77
N ILE A 89 3.06 -14.57 -7.78
CA ILE A 89 2.81 -15.10 -6.44
C ILE A 89 1.53 -15.96 -6.47
N PRO A 90 1.62 -17.26 -6.14
CA PRO A 90 0.48 -18.17 -6.31
C PRO A 90 -0.77 -17.76 -5.52
N ASN A 91 -0.58 -17.05 -4.42
CA ASN A 91 -1.69 -16.69 -3.54
C ASN A 91 -2.35 -15.37 -3.94
N ILE A 92 -1.87 -14.71 -5.00
CA ILE A 92 -2.46 -13.50 -5.54
C ILE A 92 -3.15 -13.87 -6.87
N PHE A 93 -4.47 -13.77 -6.89
CA PHE A 93 -5.24 -14.16 -8.05
C PHE A 93 -5.18 -13.13 -9.17
N HIS A 94 -5.06 -11.85 -8.82
CA HIS A 94 -5.10 -10.80 -9.81
C HIS A 94 -4.37 -9.55 -9.28
N ALA A 95 -3.49 -8.99 -10.11
CA ALA A 95 -2.81 -7.72 -9.82
C ALA A 95 -2.85 -6.86 -11.08
N TYR A 96 -3.17 -5.59 -10.92
CA TYR A 96 -3.27 -4.68 -12.05
C TYR A 96 -2.87 -3.26 -11.64
N LEU A 97 -2.43 -2.50 -12.64
CA LEU A 97 -2.08 -1.11 -12.44
C LEU A 97 -3.34 -0.24 -12.41
N VAL A 98 -3.42 0.67 -11.45
CA VAL A 98 -4.50 1.65 -11.38
C VAL A 98 -4.00 2.97 -11.93
N ASP A 99 -4.72 3.52 -12.91
CA ASP A 99 -4.42 4.82 -13.47
C ASP A 99 -4.98 5.90 -12.53
N THR A 100 -4.08 6.56 -11.79
CA THR A 100 -4.47 7.59 -10.83
C THR A 100 -4.81 8.91 -11.51
N ALA A 101 -4.38 9.12 -12.75
CA ALA A 101 -4.62 10.37 -13.46
C ALA A 101 -6.09 10.55 -13.87
N THR A 102 -6.80 9.46 -14.13
CA THR A 102 -8.18 9.49 -14.61
C THR A 102 -9.22 9.12 -13.56
N ASN A 103 -8.80 8.64 -12.40
CA ASN A 103 -9.71 8.17 -11.36
C ASN A 103 -9.73 9.14 -10.17
N LYS A 104 -10.73 10.04 -10.18
CA LYS A 104 -10.85 11.07 -9.14
C LYS A 104 -11.18 10.52 -7.76
N LYS A 105 -11.81 9.35 -7.68
CA LYS A 105 -12.16 8.72 -6.39
C LYS A 105 -10.91 8.37 -5.58
N ILE A 106 -9.80 8.17 -6.25
CA ILE A 106 -8.56 7.77 -5.62
C ILE A 106 -7.85 8.92 -4.92
N TYR A 107 -8.09 10.17 -5.33
CA TYR A 107 -7.34 11.30 -4.79
C TYR A 107 -7.46 11.45 -3.27
N HIS A 108 -8.68 11.44 -2.74
CA HIS A 108 -8.87 11.57 -1.30
C HIS A 108 -8.28 10.37 -0.54
N PHE A 109 -8.46 9.18 -1.10
CA PHE A 109 -7.91 7.95 -0.55
C PHE A 109 -6.38 8.03 -0.47
N LEU A 110 -5.72 8.43 -1.54
CA LEU A 110 -4.27 8.56 -1.58
C LEU A 110 -3.77 9.67 -0.66
N GLU A 111 -4.51 10.77 -0.56
CA GLU A 111 -4.16 11.87 0.33
C GLU A 111 -4.21 11.44 1.79
N ASP A 112 -5.24 10.71 2.18
CA ASP A 112 -5.38 10.19 3.54
C ASP A 112 -4.24 9.22 3.86
N ILE A 113 -3.87 8.37 2.92
CA ILE A 113 -2.76 7.43 3.10
C ILE A 113 -1.44 8.18 3.21
N GLU A 114 -1.22 9.19 2.38
CA GLU A 114 0.00 10.00 2.44
C GLU A 114 0.15 10.68 3.79
N ASN A 115 -0.93 11.25 4.31
CA ASN A 115 -0.91 11.91 5.63
C ASN A 115 -0.60 10.91 6.73
N HIS A 116 -1.17 9.72 6.66
CA HIS A 116 -0.89 8.66 7.64
C HIS A 116 0.57 8.22 7.60
N GLU A 117 1.11 8.06 6.39
CA GLU A 117 2.52 7.72 6.18
C GLU A 117 3.43 8.78 6.77
N ILE A 118 3.16 10.05 6.51
CA ILE A 118 3.94 11.16 7.03
C ILE A 118 3.94 11.16 8.56
N ASP A 119 2.79 10.95 9.18
CA ASP A 119 2.67 10.89 10.63
C ASP A 119 3.52 9.77 11.23
N ILE A 120 3.52 8.61 10.59
CA ILE A 120 4.34 7.47 11.03
C ILE A 120 5.83 7.80 10.90
N LEU A 121 6.26 8.34 9.78
CA LEU A 121 7.66 8.66 9.53
C LEU A 121 8.15 9.77 10.46
N ASP A 122 7.32 10.77 10.73
CA ASP A 122 7.65 11.83 11.67
C ASP A 122 7.84 11.29 13.08
N THR A 123 6.97 10.38 13.50
CA THR A 123 7.09 9.73 14.81
C THR A 123 8.41 8.95 14.92
N LEU A 124 8.79 8.24 13.88
CA LEU A 124 10.06 7.50 13.86
C LEU A 124 11.26 8.44 13.92
N THR A 125 11.17 9.60 13.29
CA THR A 125 12.23 10.60 13.31
C THR A 125 12.34 11.27 14.67
N ASP A 126 11.21 11.54 15.31
CA ASP A 126 11.17 12.21 16.61
C ASP A 126 11.69 11.34 17.75
N THR A 127 11.71 10.02 17.57
CA THR A 127 12.23 9.11 18.59
C THR A 127 13.75 9.03 18.64
N LYS A 128 14.40 9.75 17.78
CA LYS A 128 15.86 9.84 17.78
C LYS A 128 16.31 10.99 18.67
#